data_c56c016b2d000897d88704d8ce99cd8b
#
_entry.id   c56c016b2d000897d88704d8ce99cd8b
#
_cell.length_a   1.000
_cell.length_b   1.000
_cell.length_c   1.000
_cell.angle_alpha   90.00
_cell.angle_beta   90.00
_cell.angle_gamma   90.00
#
_symmetry.space_group_name_H-M   'P 1'
#
loop_
_entity.id
_entity.type
_entity.pdbx_description
1 polymer ?
#
loop_
_entity_poly.entity_id
_entity_poly.type
_entity_poly.pdbx_seq_one_letter_code
_entity_poly.pdbx_strand_id
1 'polypeptide(L)'
;QRKAAEERQRRMERIKRRKAQGLQDRYLYDYTFANDNGQNPLMDKARAYVENWKEAYKNNTGLLLFGDVGTGKSFFAGCIANALLDQDVPVLMTNFPTILNRLTGMFSEDRSEFIASFDEYDLLIIDDLGVERSTEYAMEQMFFVIDSRYRSRRPMIITTNLKLSELKNPPDLAHARIYD
;
A
#
# COMPACT_ATOMS: atom_id res chain seq x y z
N GLN A 1 17.02 21.89 -26.18
CA GLN A 1 16.62 22.51 -24.89
C GLN A 1 15.10 22.55 -24.73
N ARG A 2 14.34 23.01 -25.77
CA ARG A 2 12.87 23.09 -25.70
C ARG A 2 12.19 21.73 -25.49
N LYS A 3 12.59 20.69 -26.23
CA LYS A 3 12.04 19.32 -26.09
C LYS A 3 12.26 18.75 -24.69
N ALA A 4 13.45 18.97 -24.11
CA ALA A 4 13.76 18.49 -22.76
C ALA A 4 12.91 19.21 -21.70
N ALA A 5 12.62 20.51 -21.88
CA ALA A 5 11.76 21.26 -20.98
C ALA A 5 10.29 20.78 -21.06
N GLU A 6 9.80 20.53 -22.27
CA GLU A 6 8.44 20.01 -22.50
C GLU A 6 8.28 18.60 -21.90
N GLU A 7 9.28 17.74 -22.06
CA GLU A 7 9.27 16.39 -21.49
C GLU A 7 9.29 16.42 -19.96
N ARG A 8 10.10 17.30 -19.37
CA ARG A 8 10.14 17.52 -17.92
C ARG A 8 8.77 17.98 -17.41
N GLN A 9 8.15 18.93 -18.10
CA GLN A 9 6.83 19.44 -17.74
C GLN A 9 5.77 18.32 -17.76
N ARG A 10 5.74 17.52 -18.83
CA ARG A 10 4.83 16.38 -18.96
C ARG A 10 5.04 15.34 -17.84
N ARG A 11 6.28 15.10 -17.48
CA ARG A 11 6.61 14.19 -16.38
C ARG A 11 6.08 14.72 -15.04
N MET A 12 6.29 16.00 -14.77
CA MET A 12 5.79 16.62 -13.54
C MET A 12 4.26 16.57 -13.44
N GLU A 13 3.57 16.84 -14.53
CA GLU A 13 2.11 16.74 -14.59
C GLU A 13 1.62 15.31 -14.38
N ARG A 14 2.32 14.33 -14.94
CA ARG A 14 2.01 12.93 -14.73
C ARG A 14 2.20 12.50 -13.27
N ILE A 15 3.29 12.92 -12.63
CA ILE A 15 3.55 12.65 -11.20
C ILE A 15 2.46 13.28 -10.35
N LYS A 16 2.10 14.52 -10.60
CA LYS A 16 1.02 15.19 -9.86
C LYS A 16 -0.30 14.43 -9.96
N ARG A 17 -0.64 13.96 -11.15
CA ARG A 17 -1.85 13.16 -11.39
C ARG A 17 -1.80 11.82 -10.66
N ARG A 18 -0.65 11.14 -10.69
CA ARG A 18 -0.45 9.88 -9.97
C ARG A 18 -0.55 10.04 -8.47
N LYS A 19 -0.05 11.14 -7.92
CA LYS A 19 -0.23 11.45 -6.49
C LYS A 19 -1.71 11.65 -6.15
N ALA A 20 -2.44 12.39 -6.98
CA ALA A 20 -3.87 12.60 -6.75
C ALA A 20 -4.68 11.30 -6.83
N GLN A 21 -4.29 10.35 -7.66
CA GLN A 21 -4.93 9.05 -7.76
C GLN A 21 -4.49 8.08 -6.67
N GLY A 22 -3.23 8.12 -6.27
CA GLY A 22 -2.60 7.14 -5.39
C GLY A 22 -2.63 7.48 -3.92
N LEU A 23 -2.64 8.77 -3.55
CA LEU A 23 -2.71 9.22 -2.16
C LEU A 23 -4.14 9.68 -1.85
N GLN A 24 -4.92 8.82 -1.21
CA GLN A 24 -6.36 9.07 -1.04
C GLN A 24 -6.69 10.09 0.03
N ASP A 25 -5.82 10.26 1.04
CA ASP A 25 -5.99 11.21 2.12
C ASP A 25 -4.95 12.33 2.02
N ARG A 26 -5.37 13.57 2.33
CA ARG A 26 -4.48 14.73 2.23
C ARG A 26 -3.27 14.66 3.14
N TYR A 27 -3.40 14.09 4.33
CA TYR A 27 -2.29 13.97 5.27
C TYR A 27 -1.15 13.10 4.73
N LEU A 28 -1.43 12.17 3.80
CA LEU A 28 -0.41 11.31 3.19
C LEU A 28 0.61 12.10 2.37
N TYR A 29 0.24 13.28 1.85
CA TYR A 29 1.19 14.14 1.13
C TYR A 29 2.33 14.64 2.01
N ASP A 30 2.12 14.72 3.32
CA ASP A 30 3.12 15.15 4.28
C ASP A 30 4.00 13.99 4.79
N TYR A 31 3.67 12.76 4.45
CA TYR A 31 4.43 11.57 4.83
C TYR A 31 5.60 11.36 3.87
N THR A 32 6.61 12.22 4.02
CA THR A 32 7.80 12.25 3.18
C THR A 32 9.06 12.09 4.00
N PHE A 33 10.13 11.62 3.38
CA PHE A 33 11.44 11.53 4.05
C PHE A 33 11.96 12.89 4.51
N ALA A 34 11.62 13.97 3.81
CA ALA A 34 11.98 15.32 4.21
C ALA A 34 11.37 15.73 5.56
N ASN A 35 10.21 15.17 5.90
CA ASN A 35 9.52 15.43 7.17
C ASN A 35 9.88 14.42 8.27
N ASP A 36 10.79 13.51 8.02
CA ASP A 36 11.29 12.57 9.03
C ASP A 36 12.11 13.32 10.08
N ASN A 37 11.80 13.07 11.36
CA ASN A 37 12.51 13.69 12.49
C ASN A 37 13.85 13.00 12.83
N GLY A 38 14.21 11.93 12.14
CA GLY A 38 15.46 11.20 12.35
C GLY A 38 15.50 10.32 13.60
N GLN A 39 14.41 10.19 14.34
CA GLN A 39 14.39 9.45 15.61
C GLN A 39 14.14 7.94 15.46
N ASN A 40 13.55 7.53 14.36
CA ASN A 40 13.25 6.13 14.11
C ASN A 40 14.29 5.50 13.17
N PRO A 41 15.19 4.63 13.69
CA PRO A 41 16.22 4.00 12.86
C PRO A 41 15.65 3.07 11.78
N LEU A 42 14.42 2.58 11.94
CA LEU A 42 13.76 1.76 10.92
C LEU A 42 13.51 2.51 9.62
N MET A 43 13.51 3.84 9.62
CA MET A 43 13.34 4.65 8.41
C MET A 43 14.45 4.40 7.38
N ASP A 44 15.62 3.96 7.80
CA ASP A 44 16.68 3.55 6.87
C ASP A 44 16.26 2.36 6.00
N LYS A 45 15.43 1.46 6.55
CA LYS A 45 14.86 0.35 5.79
C LYS A 45 13.85 0.83 4.75
N ALA A 46 13.08 1.87 5.06
CA ALA A 46 12.18 2.50 4.09
C ALA A 46 12.96 3.11 2.93
N ARG A 47 14.04 3.84 3.23
CA ARG A 47 14.92 4.41 2.20
C ARG A 47 15.54 3.32 1.34
N ALA A 48 16.03 2.25 1.95
CA ALA A 48 16.62 1.11 1.24
C ALA A 48 15.60 0.42 0.31
N TYR A 49 14.35 0.28 0.74
CA TYR A 49 13.30 -0.27 -0.10
C TYR A 49 13.08 0.58 -1.37
N VAL A 50 13.04 1.90 -1.23
CA VAL A 50 12.92 2.81 -2.37
C VAL A 50 14.13 2.73 -3.30
N GLU A 51 15.33 2.73 -2.75
CA GLU A 51 16.58 2.64 -3.53
C GLU A 51 16.66 1.33 -4.31
N ASN A 52 16.17 0.24 -3.74
CA ASN A 52 16.17 -1.10 -4.34
C ASN A 52 14.85 -1.45 -5.03
N TRP A 53 14.04 -0.47 -5.36
CA TRP A 53 12.68 -0.69 -5.89
C TRP A 53 12.66 -1.58 -7.14
N LYS A 54 13.60 -1.40 -8.07
CA LYS A 54 13.65 -2.22 -9.29
C LYS A 54 13.75 -3.71 -8.98
N GLU A 55 14.59 -4.07 -8.02
CA GLU A 55 14.74 -5.46 -7.56
C GLU A 55 13.49 -5.92 -6.79
N ALA A 56 12.93 -5.09 -5.93
CA ALA A 56 11.71 -5.40 -5.21
C ALA A 56 10.55 -5.67 -6.17
N TYR A 57 10.39 -4.84 -7.18
CA TYR A 57 9.36 -5.02 -8.21
C TYR A 57 9.56 -6.31 -9.00
N LYS A 58 10.78 -6.57 -9.44
CA LYS A 58 11.15 -7.77 -10.21
C LYS A 58 10.88 -9.05 -9.41
N ASN A 59 11.23 -9.05 -8.13
CA ASN A 59 11.14 -10.22 -7.26
C ASN A 59 9.83 -10.30 -6.47
N ASN A 60 8.89 -9.38 -6.69
CA ASN A 60 7.64 -9.28 -5.95
C ASN A 60 7.88 -9.20 -4.43
N THR A 61 8.83 -8.36 -4.02
CA THR A 61 9.18 -8.19 -2.61
C THR A 61 8.27 -7.13 -1.98
N GLY A 62 7.38 -7.54 -1.10
CA GLY A 62 6.54 -6.67 -0.29
C GLY A 62 7.07 -6.50 1.12
N LEU A 63 6.32 -5.77 1.94
CA LEU A 63 6.60 -5.55 3.35
C LEU A 63 5.34 -5.76 4.18
N LEU A 64 5.50 -6.38 5.33
CA LEU A 64 4.48 -6.43 6.37
C LEU A 64 4.98 -5.66 7.59
N LEU A 65 4.31 -4.56 7.91
CA LEU A 65 4.63 -3.71 9.05
C LEU A 65 3.62 -3.98 10.15
N PHE A 66 4.06 -4.52 11.24
CA PHE A 66 3.21 -4.87 12.38
C PHE A 66 3.71 -4.23 13.68
N GLY A 67 2.84 -4.12 14.66
CA GLY A 67 3.16 -3.55 15.96
C GLY A 67 2.07 -2.64 16.49
N ASP A 68 2.30 -2.09 17.67
CA ASP A 68 1.33 -1.28 18.36
C ASP A 68 0.99 0.03 17.63
N VAL A 69 -0.16 0.60 17.96
CA VAL A 69 -0.58 1.92 17.48
C VAL A 69 0.48 2.98 17.83
N GLY A 70 0.72 3.90 16.93
CA GLY A 70 1.65 5.01 17.17
C GLY A 70 3.12 4.70 16.98
N THR A 71 3.46 3.55 16.38
CA THR A 71 4.86 3.17 16.12
C THR A 71 5.41 3.68 14.78
N GLY A 72 4.63 4.49 14.05
CA GLY A 72 5.09 5.12 12.82
C GLY A 72 4.97 4.26 11.56
N LYS A 73 4.18 3.20 11.58
CA LYS A 73 3.99 2.31 10.42
C LYS A 73 3.39 3.02 9.20
N SER A 74 2.36 3.83 9.41
CA SER A 74 1.72 4.59 8.33
C SER A 74 2.67 5.64 7.74
N PHE A 75 3.46 6.30 8.56
CA PHE A 75 4.48 7.25 8.12
C PHE A 75 5.56 6.55 7.29
N PHE A 76 6.06 5.42 7.76
CA PHE A 76 7.02 4.57 7.04
C PHE A 76 6.51 4.23 5.63
N ALA A 77 5.29 3.70 5.55
CA ALA A 77 4.68 3.34 4.27
C ALA A 77 4.41 4.56 3.39
N GLY A 78 3.96 5.66 3.96
CA GLY A 78 3.71 6.91 3.24
C GLY A 78 4.98 7.53 2.65
N CYS A 79 6.09 7.45 3.36
CA CYS A 79 7.39 7.90 2.83
C CYS A 79 7.80 7.10 1.60
N ILE A 80 7.61 5.79 1.62
CA ILE A 80 7.86 4.93 0.45
C ILE A 80 6.95 5.32 -0.70
N ALA A 81 5.66 5.49 -0.43
CA ALA A 81 4.67 5.88 -1.45
C ALA A 81 5.05 7.20 -2.14
N ASN A 82 5.32 8.24 -1.37
CA ASN A 82 5.69 9.55 -1.91
C ASN A 82 6.99 9.49 -2.72
N ALA A 83 8.01 8.83 -2.20
CA ALA A 83 9.30 8.74 -2.88
C ALA A 83 9.19 8.00 -4.22
N LEU A 84 8.42 6.92 -4.28
CA LEU A 84 8.20 6.18 -5.52
C LEU A 84 7.33 6.97 -6.51
N LEU A 85 6.30 7.65 -6.03
CA LEU A 85 5.48 8.53 -6.87
C LEU A 85 6.32 9.66 -7.47
N ASP A 86 7.26 10.23 -6.72
CA ASP A 86 8.21 11.23 -7.21
C ASP A 86 9.15 10.67 -8.30
N GLN A 87 9.35 9.36 -8.32
CA GLN A 87 10.09 8.66 -9.38
C GLN A 87 9.21 8.21 -10.54
N ASP A 88 7.95 8.67 -10.58
CA ASP A 88 6.97 8.33 -11.62
C ASP A 88 6.53 6.87 -11.59
N VAL A 89 6.59 6.23 -10.44
CA VAL A 89 6.07 4.87 -10.22
C VAL A 89 4.60 4.95 -9.80
N PRO A 90 3.69 4.19 -10.44
CA PRO A 90 2.30 4.13 -10.01
C PRO A 90 2.16 3.43 -8.65
N VAL A 91 1.73 4.18 -7.64
CA VAL A 91 1.51 3.67 -6.28
C VAL A 91 0.11 4.03 -5.83
N LEU A 92 -0.61 3.07 -5.26
CA LEU A 92 -1.84 3.32 -4.54
C LEU A 92 -1.62 3.06 -3.05
N MET A 93 -1.87 4.06 -2.22
CA MET A 93 -1.92 3.90 -0.78
C MET A 93 -3.34 4.15 -0.30
N THR A 94 -3.96 3.10 0.20
CA THR A 94 -5.33 3.10 0.70
C THR A 94 -5.38 2.37 2.04
N ASN A 95 -6.56 2.19 2.59
CA ASN A 95 -6.76 1.41 3.81
C ASN A 95 -7.92 0.42 3.61
N PHE A 96 -7.96 -0.61 4.45
CA PHE A 96 -8.97 -1.64 4.29
C PHE A 96 -10.40 -1.13 4.51
N PRO A 97 -10.71 -0.27 5.49
CA PRO A 97 -12.05 0.28 5.62
C PRO A 97 -12.57 0.98 4.36
N THR A 98 -11.72 1.74 3.68
CA THR A 98 -12.06 2.40 2.42
C THR A 98 -12.35 1.38 1.31
N ILE A 99 -11.54 0.34 1.18
CA ILE A 99 -11.76 -0.75 0.24
C ILE A 99 -13.10 -1.44 0.54
N LEU A 100 -13.32 -1.79 1.79
CA LEU A 100 -14.54 -2.49 2.22
C LEU A 100 -15.80 -1.68 1.95
N ASN A 101 -15.76 -0.38 2.24
CA ASN A 101 -16.89 0.52 1.98
C ASN A 101 -17.25 0.56 0.50
N ARG A 102 -16.27 0.57 -0.37
CA ARG A 102 -16.51 0.55 -1.82
C ARG A 102 -17.08 -0.80 -2.28
N LEU A 103 -16.57 -1.89 -1.74
CA LEU A 103 -17.03 -3.23 -2.10
C LEU A 103 -18.47 -3.51 -1.65
N THR A 104 -18.88 -2.97 -0.51
CA THR A 104 -20.17 -3.27 0.12
C THR A 104 -21.36 -2.89 -0.75
N GLY A 105 -21.25 -1.85 -1.56
CA GLY A 105 -22.36 -1.41 -2.44
C GLY A 105 -22.30 -1.98 -3.86
N MET A 106 -21.37 -2.85 -4.17
CA MET A 106 -21.13 -3.34 -5.53
C MET A 106 -21.75 -4.72 -5.76
N PHE A 107 -22.20 -4.97 -6.99
CA PHE A 107 -22.48 -6.33 -7.48
C PHE A 107 -21.19 -7.12 -7.66
N SER A 108 -21.28 -8.46 -7.72
CA SER A 108 -20.08 -9.32 -7.75
C SER A 108 -19.16 -9.06 -8.95
N GLU A 109 -19.71 -8.74 -10.11
CA GLU A 109 -18.92 -8.40 -11.31
C GLU A 109 -18.14 -7.12 -11.11
N ASP A 110 -18.79 -6.07 -10.55
CA ASP A 110 -18.16 -4.79 -10.26
C ASP A 110 -17.09 -4.92 -9.19
N ARG A 111 -17.31 -5.78 -8.19
CA ARG A 111 -16.29 -6.09 -7.17
C ARG A 111 -15.05 -6.70 -7.77
N SER A 112 -15.21 -7.66 -8.67
CA SER A 112 -14.08 -8.30 -9.36
C SER A 112 -13.28 -7.31 -10.18
N GLU A 113 -13.94 -6.43 -10.92
CA GLU A 113 -13.30 -5.37 -11.71
C GLU A 113 -12.57 -4.37 -10.80
N PHE A 114 -13.19 -3.98 -9.69
CA PHE A 114 -12.58 -3.06 -8.72
C PHE A 114 -11.30 -3.66 -8.12
N ILE A 115 -11.35 -4.91 -7.69
CA ILE A 115 -10.17 -5.60 -7.15
C ILE A 115 -9.08 -5.75 -8.22
N ALA A 116 -9.46 -6.09 -9.45
CA ALA A 116 -8.53 -6.20 -10.57
C ALA A 116 -7.89 -4.85 -10.95
N SER A 117 -8.58 -3.73 -10.71
CA SER A 117 -8.06 -2.40 -10.99
C SER A 117 -6.80 -2.06 -10.19
N PHE A 118 -6.56 -2.72 -9.06
CA PHE A 118 -5.34 -2.55 -8.29
C PHE A 118 -4.08 -2.99 -9.05
N ASP A 119 -4.23 -3.80 -10.09
CA ASP A 119 -3.11 -4.24 -10.93
C ASP A 119 -2.54 -3.11 -11.81
N GLU A 120 -3.25 -1.99 -11.93
CA GLU A 120 -2.73 -0.79 -12.59
C GLU A 120 -1.59 -0.11 -11.81
N TYR A 121 -1.47 -0.44 -10.52
CA TYR A 121 -0.44 0.12 -9.66
C TYR A 121 0.71 -0.87 -9.47
N ASP A 122 1.94 -0.37 -9.62
CA ASP A 122 3.14 -1.18 -9.41
C ASP A 122 3.32 -1.56 -7.94
N LEU A 123 2.89 -0.68 -7.03
CA LEU A 123 2.87 -0.93 -5.58
C LEU A 123 1.49 -0.62 -5.02
N LEU A 124 0.95 -1.56 -4.25
CA LEU A 124 -0.27 -1.39 -3.46
C LEU A 124 0.08 -1.35 -1.97
N ILE A 125 -0.32 -0.29 -1.29
CA ILE A 125 -0.17 -0.16 0.16
C ILE A 125 -1.56 -0.19 0.79
N ILE A 126 -1.80 -1.16 1.66
CA ILE A 126 -3.01 -1.27 2.46
C ILE A 126 -2.66 -0.92 3.90
N ASP A 127 -3.04 0.27 4.31
CA ASP A 127 -2.77 0.79 5.65
C ASP A 127 -3.85 0.33 6.63
N ASP A 128 -3.47 0.13 7.88
CA ASP A 128 -4.37 -0.23 8.98
C ASP A 128 -5.23 -1.47 8.71
N LEU A 129 -4.58 -2.58 8.34
CA LEU A 129 -5.23 -3.86 8.30
C LEU A 129 -5.55 -4.28 9.75
N GLY A 130 -6.79 -4.13 10.17
CA GLY A 130 -7.21 -4.40 11.53
C GLY A 130 -8.25 -5.50 11.61
N VAL A 131 -8.32 -6.19 12.77
CA VAL A 131 -9.29 -7.23 13.06
C VAL A 131 -10.47 -6.68 13.86
N GLU A 132 -10.40 -5.42 14.28
CA GLU A 132 -11.36 -4.78 15.20
C GLU A 132 -12.80 -4.77 14.71
N ARG A 133 -13.00 -4.97 13.40
CA ARG A 133 -14.32 -5.04 12.77
C ARG A 133 -14.47 -6.27 11.88
N SER A 134 -13.81 -7.36 12.24
CA SER A 134 -13.81 -8.56 11.41
C SER A 134 -15.14 -9.28 11.49
N THR A 135 -16.03 -8.90 10.61
CA THR A 135 -17.14 -9.77 10.22
C THR A 135 -16.58 -10.81 9.26
N GLU A 136 -17.24 -11.94 9.16
CA GLU A 136 -16.90 -12.98 8.18
C GLU A 136 -16.83 -12.41 6.76
N TYR A 137 -17.75 -11.56 6.40
CA TYR A 137 -17.79 -10.85 5.11
C TYR A 137 -16.54 -9.99 4.89
N ALA A 138 -16.14 -9.19 5.88
CA ALA A 138 -14.97 -8.31 5.78
C ALA A 138 -13.69 -9.13 5.59
N MET A 139 -13.54 -10.22 6.33
CA MET A 139 -12.38 -11.11 6.21
C MET A 139 -12.33 -11.80 4.86
N GLU A 140 -13.47 -12.21 4.33
CA GLU A 140 -13.58 -12.81 3.00
C GLU A 140 -13.16 -11.83 1.91
N GLN A 141 -13.64 -10.58 1.98
CA GLN A 141 -13.27 -9.55 0.99
C GLN A 141 -11.78 -9.22 1.08
N MET A 142 -11.23 -9.11 2.28
CA MET A 142 -9.80 -8.89 2.48
C MET A 142 -8.96 -10.02 1.88
N PHE A 143 -9.36 -11.25 2.09
CA PHE A 143 -8.70 -12.41 1.49
C PHE A 143 -8.68 -12.29 -0.04
N PHE A 144 -9.80 -11.95 -0.66
CA PHE A 144 -9.87 -11.80 -2.11
C PHE A 144 -8.96 -10.69 -2.64
N VAL A 145 -8.88 -9.55 -1.94
CA VAL A 145 -7.99 -8.45 -2.33
C VAL A 145 -6.54 -8.88 -2.26
N ILE A 146 -6.12 -9.45 -1.14
CA ILE A 146 -4.73 -9.88 -0.92
C ILE A 146 -4.34 -11.01 -1.87
N ASP A 147 -5.21 -12.01 -2.04
CA ASP A 147 -4.98 -13.14 -2.94
C ASP A 147 -4.87 -12.69 -4.40
N SER A 148 -5.76 -11.80 -4.85
CA SER A 148 -5.69 -11.22 -6.19
C SER A 148 -4.37 -10.48 -6.40
N ARG A 149 -3.94 -9.68 -5.44
CA ARG A 149 -2.66 -8.96 -5.52
C ARG A 149 -1.48 -9.91 -5.54
N TYR A 150 -1.49 -10.93 -4.69
CA TYR A 150 -0.46 -11.96 -4.67
C TYR A 150 -0.33 -12.66 -6.02
N ARG A 151 -1.46 -13.05 -6.63
CA ARG A 151 -1.47 -13.70 -7.93
C ARG A 151 -1.01 -12.79 -9.07
N SER A 152 -1.18 -11.49 -8.94
CA SER A 152 -0.69 -10.51 -9.92
C SER A 152 0.84 -10.40 -9.95
N ARG A 153 1.51 -10.93 -8.93
CA ARG A 153 2.97 -10.85 -8.73
C ARG A 153 3.49 -9.41 -8.69
N ARG A 154 2.69 -8.51 -8.15
CA ARG A 154 3.07 -7.11 -7.93
C ARG A 154 3.20 -6.83 -6.44
N PRO A 155 4.23 -6.10 -6.01
CA PRO A 155 4.49 -5.86 -4.59
C PRO A 155 3.34 -5.21 -3.84
N MET A 156 3.22 -5.59 -2.57
CA MET A 156 2.23 -5.06 -1.65
C MET A 156 2.89 -4.75 -0.31
N ILE A 157 2.54 -3.61 0.27
CA ILE A 157 2.92 -3.25 1.64
C ILE A 157 1.63 -3.23 2.47
N ILE A 158 1.65 -3.91 3.60
CA ILE A 158 0.53 -3.95 4.54
C ILE A 158 1.02 -3.43 5.88
N THR A 159 0.27 -2.51 6.49
CA THR A 159 0.47 -2.12 7.87
C THR A 159 -0.65 -2.67 8.73
N THR A 160 -0.34 -3.09 9.95
CA THR A 160 -1.32 -3.68 10.86
C THR A 160 -0.93 -3.45 12.31
N ASN A 161 -1.94 -3.33 13.17
CA ASN A 161 -1.76 -3.28 14.62
C ASN A 161 -1.80 -4.68 15.26
N LEU A 162 -2.02 -5.72 14.47
CA LEU A 162 -1.96 -7.08 14.96
C LEU A 162 -0.53 -7.44 15.38
N LYS A 163 -0.42 -8.24 16.43
CA LYS A 163 0.87 -8.78 16.87
C LYS A 163 1.29 -9.90 15.93
N LEU A 164 2.60 -10.10 15.81
CA LEU A 164 3.13 -11.19 14.99
C LEU A 164 2.61 -12.55 15.43
N SER A 165 2.42 -12.75 16.73
CA SER A 165 1.82 -13.97 17.27
C SER A 165 0.38 -14.20 16.80
N GLU A 166 -0.39 -13.14 16.67
CA GLU A 166 -1.77 -13.20 16.15
C GLU A 166 -1.80 -13.51 14.65
N LEU A 167 -0.81 -13.02 13.90
CA LEU A 167 -0.65 -13.33 12.48
C LEU A 167 -0.19 -14.78 12.25
N LYS A 168 0.76 -15.26 13.05
CA LYS A 168 1.31 -16.63 12.92
C LYS A 168 0.35 -17.70 13.43
N ASN A 169 -0.46 -17.39 14.44
CA ASN A 169 -1.43 -18.29 15.04
C ASN A 169 -2.81 -17.63 15.01
N PRO A 170 -3.37 -17.42 13.81
CA PRO A 170 -4.64 -16.73 13.69
C PRO A 170 -5.79 -17.54 14.31
N PRO A 171 -6.80 -16.84 14.89
CA PRO A 171 -7.92 -17.52 15.54
C PRO A 171 -8.83 -18.25 14.56
N ASP A 172 -8.73 -17.98 13.26
CA ASP A 172 -9.56 -18.62 12.25
C ASP A 172 -8.78 -18.82 10.92
N LEU A 173 -9.40 -19.57 10.00
CA LEU A 173 -8.79 -19.95 8.72
C LEU A 173 -8.57 -18.75 7.79
N ALA A 174 -9.44 -17.73 7.86
CA ALA A 174 -9.30 -16.54 7.02
C ALA A 174 -8.06 -15.74 7.40
N HIS A 175 -7.79 -15.57 8.69
CA HIS A 175 -6.56 -14.94 9.18
C HIS A 175 -5.30 -15.72 8.76
N ALA A 176 -5.35 -17.07 8.83
CA ALA A 176 -4.25 -17.91 8.38
C ALA A 176 -3.89 -17.68 6.92
N ARG A 177 -4.89 -17.56 6.06
CA ARG A 177 -4.68 -17.30 4.64
C ARG A 177 -4.08 -15.92 4.34
N ILE A 178 -4.39 -14.93 5.17
CA ILE A 178 -3.81 -13.59 5.04
C ILE A 178 -2.32 -13.61 5.39
N TYR A 179 -1.94 -14.40 6.39
CA TYR A 179 -0.53 -14.50 6.80
C TYR A 179 0.33 -15.22 5.75
N ASP A 180 -0.15 -16.32 5.21
CA ASP A 180 0.56 -17.12 4.21
C ASP A 180 0.73 -16.36 2.89
#